data_ab02300b01c437bb783697c8b50a9426
#
_entry.id   ab02300b01c437bb783697c8b50a9426
#
_cell.length_a   1.000
_cell.length_b   1.000
_cell.length_c   1.000
_cell.angle_alpha   90.00
_cell.angle_beta   90.00
_cell.angle_gamma   90.00
#
_symmetry.space_group_name_H-M   'P 1'
#
loop_
_entity.id
_entity.type
_entity.pdbx_description
1 polymer ?
#
loop_
_entity_poly.entity_id
_entity_poly.type
_entity_poly.pdbx_seq_one_letter_code
_entity_poly.pdbx_strand_id
1 'polypeptide(L)'
;MTVIDSRCGLHCTGCPWKGSHGCGGCIETNGNPFHGECPIARCCQGKGLTHCGECDIIPCDKLYAYSYLDPEHGDKPQGARIEVLRRWAAERDVQKWENVLLTDSGWYESFEGGVQTAILNRFHKMLGMPAGEAKVLFIPTAANSDESRPAAGSCFAELLSAGILPNNIRIYDIDGSLTLDQAMEYDVVYFTGGDTGFLLRRMKETGFDKIVKRMVYVNKVYVGASAGSLIATPNIGDPYNEDTAGLCLINAYLSFHCREGTEAREDLPLPHFPLTGKQAIAVSWEGYEPVE
;
A
#
# COMPACT_ATOMS: atom_id res chain seq x y z
N MET A 1 13.77 23.86 1.74
CA MET A 1 14.18 22.50 2.16
C MET A 1 13.43 22.15 3.43
N THR A 2 12.71 21.04 3.41
CA THR A 2 12.02 20.56 4.62
C THR A 2 13.01 20.15 5.68
N VAL A 3 12.77 20.57 6.90
CA VAL A 3 13.61 20.18 8.05
C VAL A 3 13.25 18.75 8.45
N ILE A 4 14.22 17.85 8.38
CA ILE A 4 14.09 16.49 8.89
C ILE A 4 14.53 16.50 10.35
N ASP A 5 13.57 16.55 11.26
CA ASP A 5 13.80 16.69 12.70
C ASP A 5 13.60 15.40 13.51
N SER A 6 13.26 14.29 12.81
CA SER A 6 13.23 12.95 13.39
C SER A 6 13.52 11.85 12.37
N ARG A 7 13.80 10.65 12.86
CA ARG A 7 13.98 9.46 12.01
C ARG A 7 12.66 8.78 11.61
N CYS A 8 11.62 8.95 12.42
CA CYS A 8 10.36 8.23 12.30
C CYS A 8 9.18 9.05 11.74
N GLY A 9 9.42 10.31 11.34
CA GLY A 9 8.37 11.19 10.80
C GLY A 9 7.61 12.01 11.85
N LEU A 10 7.94 11.91 13.14
CA LEU A 10 7.40 12.81 14.14
C LEU A 10 7.99 14.20 13.99
N HIS A 11 7.15 15.24 14.10
CA HIS A 11 7.61 16.62 14.16
C HIS A 11 8.15 16.95 15.56
N CYS A 12 9.47 16.88 15.72
CA CYS A 12 10.12 17.24 16.98
C CYS A 12 10.19 18.77 17.18
N THR A 13 10.19 19.55 16.10
CA THR A 13 10.10 21.01 16.17
C THR A 13 8.69 21.40 16.65
N GLY A 14 8.62 22.09 17.80
CA GLY A 14 7.34 22.43 18.45
C GLY A 14 6.74 21.32 19.31
N CYS A 15 7.41 20.19 19.46
CA CYS A 15 6.98 19.12 20.35
C CYS A 15 7.07 19.61 21.83
N PRO A 16 5.98 19.52 22.62
CA PRO A 16 5.98 19.99 24.02
C PRO A 16 6.99 19.24 24.90
N TRP A 17 7.31 17.99 24.60
CA TRP A 17 8.30 17.18 25.31
C TRP A 17 9.73 17.71 25.13
N LYS A 18 10.01 18.42 24.03
CA LYS A 18 11.32 19.01 23.79
C LYS A 18 11.64 20.08 24.85
N GLY A 19 10.65 20.89 25.20
CA GLY A 19 10.79 21.90 26.26
C GLY A 19 10.63 21.33 27.67
N SER A 20 9.54 20.58 27.93
CA SER A 20 9.19 20.12 29.28
C SER A 20 10.09 19.02 29.84
N HIS A 21 10.69 18.19 28.98
CA HIS A 21 11.52 17.04 29.39
C HIS A 21 12.97 17.16 28.88
N GLY A 22 13.37 18.28 28.32
CA GLY A 22 14.72 18.45 27.78
C GLY A 22 15.08 17.48 26.65
N CYS A 23 14.07 17.03 25.87
CA CYS A 23 14.27 16.06 24.80
C CYS A 23 15.09 16.65 23.67
N GLY A 24 16.30 16.13 23.42
CA GLY A 24 17.15 16.51 22.30
C GLY A 24 16.67 15.96 20.95
N GLY A 25 15.63 15.10 20.92
CA GLY A 25 15.20 14.40 19.70
C GLY A 25 16.16 13.29 19.29
N CYS A 26 15.68 12.37 18.44
CA CYS A 26 16.44 11.16 18.09
C CYS A 26 17.61 11.42 17.13
N ILE A 27 17.68 12.58 16.48
CA ILE A 27 18.79 12.95 15.60
C ILE A 27 19.97 13.44 16.42
N GLU A 28 19.77 14.50 17.22
CA GLU A 28 20.84 15.12 18.03
C GLU A 28 21.37 14.17 19.13
N THR A 29 20.51 13.36 19.71
CA THR A 29 20.87 12.39 20.75
C THR A 29 21.36 11.04 20.20
N ASN A 30 21.55 10.95 18.88
CA ASN A 30 21.96 9.73 18.20
C ASN A 30 21.10 8.51 18.58
N GLY A 31 19.78 8.66 18.55
CA GLY A 31 18.80 7.59 18.80
C GLY A 31 18.40 7.40 20.26
N ASN A 32 18.80 8.30 21.17
CA ASN A 32 18.47 8.28 22.59
C ASN A 32 17.68 9.55 23.00
N PRO A 33 16.41 9.73 22.60
CA PRO A 33 15.58 10.81 23.09
C PRO A 33 15.33 10.65 24.61
N PHE A 34 14.53 11.57 25.21
CA PHE A 34 14.32 11.61 26.66
C PHE A 34 13.82 10.29 27.27
N HIS A 35 13.12 9.46 26.50
CA HIS A 35 12.59 8.15 26.96
C HIS A 35 13.59 7.00 26.80
N GLY A 36 14.84 7.25 26.45
CA GLY A 36 15.87 6.23 26.24
C GLY A 36 16.05 5.84 24.77
N GLU A 37 16.64 4.68 24.54
CA GLU A 37 16.92 4.19 23.18
C GLU A 37 15.65 3.96 22.37
N CYS A 38 15.56 4.63 21.21
CA CYS A 38 14.45 4.49 20.28
C CYS A 38 14.72 3.38 19.25
N PRO A 39 13.95 2.27 19.23
CA PRO A 39 14.21 1.14 18.33
C PRO A 39 14.02 1.51 16.85
N ILE A 40 13.15 2.50 16.53
CA ILE A 40 12.98 3.02 15.17
C ILE A 40 14.22 3.79 14.72
N ALA A 41 14.72 4.70 15.57
CA ALA A 41 15.90 5.49 15.25
C ALA A 41 17.14 4.60 15.07
N ARG A 42 17.31 3.60 15.93
CA ARG A 42 18.40 2.63 15.82
C ARG A 42 18.34 1.81 14.54
N CYS A 43 17.14 1.33 14.16
CA CYS A 43 16.95 0.60 12.90
C CYS A 43 17.31 1.47 11.69
N CYS A 44 16.81 2.71 11.66
CA CYS A 44 17.09 3.68 10.61
C CYS A 44 18.59 3.96 10.47
N GLN A 45 19.26 4.22 11.61
CA GLN A 45 20.71 4.46 11.68
C GLN A 45 21.52 3.23 11.24
N GLY A 46 21.14 2.03 11.68
CA GLY A 46 21.81 0.78 11.32
C GLY A 46 21.75 0.48 9.81
N LYS A 47 20.75 1.03 9.11
CA LYS A 47 20.62 0.97 7.65
C LYS A 47 21.32 2.13 6.93
N GLY A 48 21.92 3.07 7.64
CA GLY A 48 22.54 4.26 7.05
C GLY A 48 21.56 5.28 6.46
N LEU A 49 20.27 5.20 6.85
CA LEU A 49 19.23 6.07 6.32
C LEU A 49 19.11 7.38 7.12
N THR A 50 18.72 8.46 6.46
CA THR A 50 18.44 9.75 7.13
C THR A 50 17.13 9.68 7.90
N HIS A 51 16.09 9.08 7.28
CA HIS A 51 14.77 8.85 7.89
C HIS A 51 14.12 7.59 7.32
N CYS A 52 13.10 7.06 8.00
CA CYS A 52 12.44 5.81 7.60
C CYS A 52 11.70 5.88 6.25
N GLY A 53 11.45 7.07 5.70
CA GLY A 53 10.88 7.24 4.36
C GLY A 53 11.81 6.77 3.23
N GLU A 54 13.11 6.64 3.51
CA GLU A 54 14.10 6.10 2.56
C GLU A 54 14.16 4.55 2.60
N CYS A 55 13.36 3.91 3.47
CA CYS A 55 13.33 2.46 3.62
C CYS A 55 12.37 1.81 2.61
N ASP A 56 12.86 0.83 1.87
CA ASP A 56 12.15 0.12 0.81
C ASP A 56 10.96 -0.77 1.27
N ILE A 57 10.79 -0.92 2.59
CA ILE A 57 9.66 -1.67 3.20
C ILE A 57 8.80 -0.79 4.11
N ILE A 58 8.68 0.50 3.78
CA ILE A 58 7.86 1.44 4.57
C ILE A 58 6.35 1.20 4.40
N PRO A 59 5.55 1.17 5.52
CA PRO A 59 6.01 1.00 6.89
C PRO A 59 6.46 -0.44 7.16
N CYS A 60 7.54 -0.61 7.92
CA CYS A 60 7.88 -1.89 8.52
C CYS A 60 7.03 -2.15 9.77
N ASP A 61 7.01 -3.39 10.28
CA ASP A 61 6.18 -3.79 11.41
C ASP A 61 6.40 -2.90 12.64
N LYS A 62 7.66 -2.53 12.93
CA LYS A 62 7.99 -1.60 14.04
C LYS A 62 7.37 -0.22 13.86
N LEU A 63 7.50 0.35 12.66
CA LEU A 63 6.95 1.69 12.38
C LEU A 63 5.42 1.64 12.36
N TYR A 64 4.83 0.55 11.85
CA TYR A 64 3.39 0.31 11.88
C TYR A 64 2.86 0.29 13.31
N ALA A 65 3.48 -0.48 14.21
CA ALA A 65 3.07 -0.57 15.60
C ALA A 65 3.00 0.81 16.28
N TYR A 66 4.04 1.63 16.10
CA TYR A 66 4.06 3.00 16.66
C TYR A 66 3.10 3.98 16.01
N SER A 67 2.69 3.75 14.77
CA SER A 67 1.84 4.67 14.02
C SER A 67 0.36 4.32 14.11
N TYR A 68 0.02 3.03 14.12
CA TYR A 68 -1.35 2.56 13.98
C TYR A 68 -1.90 1.83 15.19
N LEU A 69 -1.07 1.06 15.93
CA LEU A 69 -1.59 0.14 16.95
C LEU A 69 -1.77 0.76 18.34
N ASP A 70 -1.14 1.90 18.63
CA ASP A 70 -1.26 2.55 19.94
C ASP A 70 -2.39 3.60 19.93
N PRO A 71 -3.55 3.31 20.55
CA PRO A 71 -4.67 4.26 20.56
C PRO A 71 -4.42 5.48 21.45
N GLU A 72 -3.50 5.39 22.41
CA GLU A 72 -3.19 6.44 23.38
C GLU A 72 -2.07 7.37 22.89
N HIS A 73 -0.93 6.79 22.47
CA HIS A 73 0.29 7.52 22.11
C HIS A 73 0.66 7.43 20.62
N GLY A 74 -0.11 6.67 19.82
CA GLY A 74 0.08 6.56 18.37
C GLY A 74 -0.24 7.84 17.63
N ASP A 75 -0.18 7.76 16.33
CA ASP A 75 -0.48 8.92 15.47
C ASP A 75 -1.97 9.30 15.52
N LYS A 76 -2.22 10.60 15.44
CA LYS A 76 -3.57 11.19 15.34
C LYS A 76 -3.56 12.23 14.22
N PRO A 77 -4.13 11.90 13.04
CA PRO A 77 -4.73 10.61 12.66
C PRO A 77 -3.71 9.48 12.54
N GLN A 78 -4.17 8.22 12.57
CA GLN A 78 -3.31 7.05 12.33
C GLN A 78 -2.51 7.22 11.04
N GLY A 79 -1.25 6.76 11.02
CA GLY A 79 -0.39 6.86 9.84
C GLY A 79 0.19 8.25 9.55
N ALA A 80 -0.09 9.29 10.35
CA ALA A 80 0.37 10.65 10.10
C ALA A 80 1.89 10.73 9.89
N ARG A 81 2.68 10.01 10.68
CA ARG A 81 4.15 9.96 10.49
C ARG A 81 4.56 9.26 9.19
N ILE A 82 3.79 8.31 8.70
CA ILE A 82 4.06 7.62 7.43
C ILE A 82 3.89 8.59 6.27
N GLU A 83 2.85 9.41 6.29
CA GLU A 83 2.62 10.45 5.29
C GLU A 83 3.74 11.51 5.29
N VAL A 84 4.21 11.90 6.48
CA VAL A 84 5.36 12.81 6.62
C VAL A 84 6.62 12.18 6.01
N LEU A 85 6.89 10.92 6.29
CA LEU A 85 8.06 10.20 5.78
C LEU A 85 8.03 10.05 4.25
N ARG A 86 6.86 9.76 3.67
CA ARG A 86 6.68 9.71 2.22
C ARG A 86 6.94 11.06 1.58
N ARG A 87 6.43 12.13 2.17
CA ARG A 87 6.68 13.50 1.70
C ARG A 87 8.16 13.85 1.75
N TRP A 88 8.85 13.54 2.86
CA TRP A 88 10.29 13.80 2.96
C TRP A 88 11.10 13.04 1.91
N ALA A 89 10.76 11.78 1.63
CA ALA A 89 11.39 10.98 0.58
C ALA A 89 11.17 11.61 -0.81
N ALA A 90 9.94 12.02 -1.11
CA ALA A 90 9.58 12.63 -2.38
C ALA A 90 10.24 13.99 -2.63
N GLU A 91 10.30 14.86 -1.61
CA GLU A 91 10.93 16.19 -1.72
C GLU A 91 12.45 16.12 -1.98
N ARG A 92 13.10 15.03 -1.61
CA ARG A 92 14.52 14.79 -1.85
C ARG A 92 14.79 14.06 -3.17
N ASP A 93 13.78 13.89 -4.02
CA ASP A 93 13.82 13.06 -5.23
C ASP A 93 14.28 11.61 -5.00
N VAL A 94 14.22 11.16 -3.76
CA VAL A 94 14.55 9.78 -3.41
C VAL A 94 13.45 8.85 -3.92
N GLN A 95 12.18 9.31 -3.87
CA GLN A 95 11.04 8.50 -4.29
C GLN A 95 9.81 9.36 -4.63
N LYS A 96 9.43 9.36 -5.90
CA LYS A 96 8.12 9.85 -6.38
C LYS A 96 7.43 8.70 -7.09
N TRP A 97 6.35 8.22 -6.55
CA TRP A 97 5.59 7.12 -7.11
C TRP A 97 4.14 7.51 -7.37
N GLU A 98 3.59 7.05 -8.47
CA GLU A 98 2.19 7.16 -8.86
C GLU A 98 1.82 5.83 -9.51
N ASN A 99 1.71 4.76 -8.72
CA ASN A 99 1.75 3.42 -9.24
C ASN A 99 0.83 2.42 -8.50
N VAL A 100 -0.12 2.90 -7.69
CA VAL A 100 -1.07 2.03 -7.00
C VAL A 100 -2.49 2.33 -7.48
N LEU A 101 -3.16 1.31 -8.03
CA LEU A 101 -4.53 1.38 -8.52
C LEU A 101 -5.39 0.38 -7.74
N LEU A 102 -6.36 0.89 -6.98
CA LEU A 102 -7.26 0.12 -6.12
C LEU A 102 -8.65 0.15 -6.70
N THR A 103 -9.15 -0.97 -7.20
CA THR A 103 -10.43 -1.09 -7.88
C THR A 103 -11.41 -1.91 -7.08
N ASP A 104 -12.70 -1.70 -7.30
CA ASP A 104 -13.76 -2.57 -6.78
C ASP A 104 -13.70 -3.95 -7.44
N SER A 105 -13.74 -3.98 -8.78
CA SER A 105 -13.86 -5.21 -9.56
C SER A 105 -12.96 -5.25 -10.79
N GLY A 106 -11.91 -4.41 -10.82
CA GLY A 106 -11.08 -4.19 -12.00
C GLY A 106 -11.64 -3.10 -12.92
N TRP A 107 -11.38 -3.20 -14.22
CA TRP A 107 -11.88 -2.27 -15.24
C TRP A 107 -12.78 -2.94 -16.29
N TYR A 108 -13.16 -4.20 -16.09
CA TYR A 108 -14.02 -4.94 -16.98
C TYR A 108 -15.38 -5.23 -16.34
N GLU A 109 -16.46 -4.74 -16.96
CA GLU A 109 -17.81 -5.07 -16.51
C GLU A 109 -18.19 -6.49 -16.94
N SER A 110 -18.05 -7.45 -16.03
CA SER A 110 -18.29 -8.87 -16.29
C SER A 110 -19.75 -9.21 -16.64
N PHE A 111 -20.72 -8.33 -16.33
CA PHE A 111 -22.13 -8.58 -16.57
C PHE A 111 -22.72 -7.81 -17.77
N GLU A 112 -22.15 -6.69 -18.16
CA GLU A 112 -22.65 -5.85 -19.25
C GLU A 112 -21.68 -5.77 -20.45
N GLY A 113 -20.49 -6.37 -20.34
CA GLY A 113 -19.50 -6.42 -21.43
C GLY A 113 -18.84 -5.07 -21.73
N GLY A 114 -18.91 -4.13 -20.78
CA GLY A 114 -18.29 -2.81 -20.88
C GLY A 114 -16.89 -2.78 -20.30
N VAL A 115 -16.12 -1.77 -20.71
CA VAL A 115 -14.81 -1.46 -20.12
C VAL A 115 -14.89 -0.10 -19.43
N GLN A 116 -14.48 -0.04 -18.16
CA GLN A 116 -14.33 1.22 -17.43
C GLN A 116 -13.11 1.98 -17.98
N THR A 117 -13.36 2.81 -19.00
CA THR A 117 -12.31 3.47 -19.79
C THR A 117 -11.43 4.36 -18.91
N ALA A 118 -11.99 5.02 -17.90
CA ALA A 118 -11.22 5.89 -17.01
C ALA A 118 -10.21 5.08 -16.19
N ILE A 119 -10.62 3.93 -15.65
CA ILE A 119 -9.75 3.05 -14.85
C ILE A 119 -8.65 2.44 -15.75
N LEU A 120 -9.02 1.95 -16.94
CA LEU A 120 -8.06 1.42 -17.90
C LEU A 120 -7.05 2.48 -18.37
N ASN A 121 -7.50 3.70 -18.65
CA ASN A 121 -6.61 4.80 -19.03
C ASN A 121 -5.65 5.16 -17.87
N ARG A 122 -6.14 5.11 -16.62
CA ARG A 122 -5.28 5.34 -15.45
C ARG A 122 -4.22 4.23 -15.33
N PHE A 123 -4.59 2.97 -15.54
CA PHE A 123 -3.64 1.87 -15.56
C PHE A 123 -2.55 2.08 -16.62
N HIS A 124 -2.92 2.42 -17.87
CA HIS A 124 -1.94 2.69 -18.92
C HIS A 124 -1.03 3.89 -18.59
N LYS A 125 -1.58 4.94 -17.97
CA LYS A 125 -0.79 6.08 -17.52
C LYS A 125 0.25 5.67 -16.48
N MET A 126 -0.15 4.88 -15.48
CA MET A 126 0.75 4.37 -14.43
C MET A 126 1.80 3.42 -14.99
N LEU A 127 1.42 2.60 -15.98
CA LEU A 127 2.34 1.66 -16.63
C LEU A 127 3.51 2.38 -17.31
N GLY A 128 3.25 3.53 -17.96
CA GLY A 128 4.29 4.38 -18.56
C GLY A 128 5.09 3.75 -19.70
N MET A 129 4.63 2.60 -20.23
CA MET A 129 5.25 1.82 -21.30
C MET A 129 4.16 1.14 -22.13
N PRO A 130 4.46 0.66 -23.36
CA PRO A 130 3.51 -0.12 -24.14
C PRO A 130 3.06 -1.38 -23.38
N ALA A 131 1.75 -1.59 -23.29
CA ALA A 131 1.18 -2.72 -22.53
C ALA A 131 1.68 -4.08 -23.02
N GLY A 132 1.92 -4.24 -24.34
CA GLY A 132 2.47 -5.48 -24.89
C GLY A 132 3.91 -5.81 -24.48
N GLU A 133 4.65 -4.86 -23.92
CA GLU A 133 6.01 -5.06 -23.41
C GLU A 133 6.03 -5.32 -21.93
N ALA A 134 5.00 -4.91 -21.19
CA ALA A 134 4.93 -5.03 -19.74
C ALA A 134 4.79 -6.47 -19.28
N LYS A 135 5.53 -6.82 -18.23
CA LYS A 135 5.45 -8.12 -17.54
C LYS A 135 4.58 -8.01 -16.30
N VAL A 136 3.65 -8.92 -16.14
CA VAL A 136 2.68 -8.93 -15.04
C VAL A 136 2.87 -10.15 -14.16
N LEU A 137 2.99 -9.93 -12.86
CA LEU A 137 2.87 -10.95 -11.84
C LEU A 137 1.41 -10.97 -11.37
N PHE A 138 0.66 -11.99 -11.80
CA PHE A 138 -0.76 -12.14 -11.51
C PHE A 138 -0.96 -13.04 -10.29
N ILE A 139 -1.63 -12.53 -9.27
CA ILE A 139 -1.79 -13.16 -7.95
C ILE A 139 -3.26 -13.54 -7.74
N PRO A 140 -3.67 -14.79 -8.03
CA PRO A 140 -5.04 -15.27 -7.83
C PRO A 140 -5.29 -15.82 -6.43
N THR A 141 -4.35 -15.76 -5.51
CA THR A 141 -4.37 -16.45 -4.20
C THR A 141 -5.62 -16.20 -3.38
N ALA A 142 -6.24 -15.00 -3.49
CA ALA A 142 -7.52 -14.72 -2.83
C ALA A 142 -8.68 -15.56 -3.37
N ALA A 143 -8.62 -15.98 -4.64
CA ALA A 143 -9.66 -16.74 -5.33
C ALA A 143 -9.59 -18.25 -5.01
N ASN A 144 -9.68 -18.58 -3.73
CA ASN A 144 -9.45 -19.92 -3.18
C ASN A 144 -10.70 -20.81 -3.11
N SER A 145 -11.86 -20.34 -3.60
CA SER A 145 -13.13 -21.09 -3.65
C SER A 145 -13.70 -21.18 -5.06
N ASP A 146 -14.62 -22.11 -5.28
CA ASP A 146 -15.30 -22.27 -6.58
C ASP A 146 -16.14 -21.03 -6.95
N GLU A 147 -16.64 -20.28 -5.96
CA GLU A 147 -17.36 -19.03 -6.17
C GLU A 147 -16.45 -17.87 -6.60
N SER A 148 -15.21 -17.81 -6.10
CA SER A 148 -14.29 -16.71 -6.36
C SER A 148 -13.40 -16.90 -7.59
N ARG A 149 -13.16 -18.14 -8.05
CA ARG A 149 -12.34 -18.43 -9.23
C ARG A 149 -12.81 -17.78 -10.54
N PRO A 150 -14.12 -17.70 -10.85
CA PRO A 150 -14.56 -17.00 -12.06
C PRO A 150 -14.16 -15.53 -12.09
N ALA A 151 -14.19 -14.83 -10.92
CA ALA A 151 -13.74 -13.45 -10.82
C ALA A 151 -12.25 -13.29 -11.12
N ALA A 152 -11.40 -14.23 -10.68
CA ALA A 152 -9.98 -14.23 -11.06
C ALA A 152 -9.79 -14.43 -12.58
N GLY A 153 -10.62 -15.26 -13.22
CA GLY A 153 -10.65 -15.40 -14.68
C GLY A 153 -11.01 -14.11 -15.40
N SER A 154 -11.97 -13.34 -14.88
CA SER A 154 -12.32 -12.02 -15.40
C SER A 154 -11.15 -11.03 -15.26
N CYS A 155 -10.48 -11.00 -14.11
CA CYS A 155 -9.30 -10.18 -13.90
C CYS A 155 -8.13 -10.54 -14.86
N PHE A 156 -7.98 -11.82 -15.20
CA PHE A 156 -6.99 -12.23 -16.20
C PHE A 156 -7.38 -11.75 -17.61
N ALA A 157 -8.67 -11.88 -17.98
CA ALA A 157 -9.17 -11.43 -19.27
C ALA A 157 -9.04 -9.90 -19.44
N GLU A 158 -9.20 -9.12 -18.36
CA GLU A 158 -9.04 -7.67 -18.44
C GLU A 158 -7.59 -7.24 -18.68
N LEU A 159 -6.59 -7.96 -18.17
CA LEU A 159 -5.19 -7.72 -18.52
C LEU A 159 -4.95 -7.93 -20.03
N LEU A 160 -5.54 -8.97 -20.61
CA LEU A 160 -5.46 -9.19 -22.05
C LEU A 160 -6.15 -8.07 -22.83
N SER A 161 -7.30 -7.60 -22.35
CA SER A 161 -8.03 -6.47 -22.99
C SER A 161 -7.26 -5.15 -22.88
N ALA A 162 -6.43 -4.98 -21.86
CA ALA A 162 -5.51 -3.85 -21.72
C ALA A 162 -4.30 -3.93 -22.66
N GLY A 163 -4.15 -5.01 -23.43
CA GLY A 163 -3.06 -5.20 -24.38
C GLY A 163 -1.83 -5.91 -23.79
N ILE A 164 -1.92 -6.44 -22.58
CA ILE A 164 -0.85 -7.28 -22.01
C ILE A 164 -0.81 -8.61 -22.77
N LEU A 165 0.37 -9.02 -23.22
CA LEU A 165 0.51 -10.29 -23.94
C LEU A 165 0.42 -11.48 -22.97
N PRO A 166 -0.25 -12.60 -23.35
CA PRO A 166 -0.38 -13.77 -22.48
C PRO A 166 0.97 -14.31 -21.97
N ASN A 167 2.00 -14.30 -22.81
CA ASN A 167 3.34 -14.78 -22.44
C ASN A 167 4.08 -13.86 -21.46
N ASN A 168 3.58 -12.65 -21.23
CA ASN A 168 4.11 -11.69 -20.26
C ASN A 168 3.41 -11.79 -18.91
N ILE A 169 2.40 -12.66 -18.75
CA ILE A 169 1.67 -12.86 -17.51
C ILE A 169 2.15 -14.13 -16.83
N ARG A 170 2.78 -13.99 -15.66
CA ARG A 170 3.06 -15.12 -14.78
C ARG A 170 1.99 -15.21 -13.71
N ILE A 171 1.29 -16.35 -13.65
CA ILE A 171 0.40 -16.66 -12.53
C ILE A 171 1.27 -17.17 -11.38
N TYR A 172 1.13 -16.55 -10.22
CA TYR A 172 1.83 -16.94 -9.01
C TYR A 172 0.86 -17.05 -7.84
N ASP A 173 0.58 -18.27 -7.42
CA ASP A 173 -0.12 -18.55 -6.18
C ASP A 173 0.90 -18.53 -5.04
N ILE A 174 0.69 -17.64 -4.05
CA ILE A 174 1.71 -17.31 -3.03
C ILE A 174 2.09 -18.56 -2.23
N ASP A 175 3.23 -19.16 -2.58
CA ASP A 175 3.78 -20.38 -1.99
C ASP A 175 5.12 -20.16 -1.27
N GLY A 176 5.68 -18.94 -1.38
CA GLY A 176 6.98 -18.59 -0.82
C GLY A 176 8.17 -18.89 -1.73
N SER A 177 7.94 -19.42 -2.94
CA SER A 177 9.01 -19.77 -3.87
C SER A 177 9.61 -18.58 -4.63
N LEU A 178 8.86 -17.46 -4.72
CA LEU A 178 9.28 -16.26 -5.47
C LEU A 178 10.27 -15.43 -4.66
N THR A 179 11.47 -15.25 -5.20
CA THR A 179 12.46 -14.35 -4.60
C THR A 179 12.22 -12.89 -4.98
N LEU A 180 12.83 -11.95 -4.22
CA LEU A 180 12.78 -10.53 -4.54
C LEU A 180 13.32 -10.24 -5.94
N ASP A 181 14.47 -10.80 -6.31
CA ASP A 181 15.10 -10.58 -7.62
C ASP A 181 14.18 -11.03 -8.76
N GLN A 182 13.53 -12.18 -8.61
CA GLN A 182 12.54 -12.66 -9.58
C GLN A 182 11.30 -11.74 -9.65
N ALA A 183 10.81 -11.23 -8.51
CA ALA A 183 9.68 -10.31 -8.48
C ALA A 183 10.00 -8.98 -9.18
N MET A 184 11.25 -8.50 -9.07
CA MET A 184 11.71 -7.26 -9.71
C MET A 184 11.78 -7.33 -11.25
N GLU A 185 11.68 -8.52 -11.85
CA GLU A 185 11.58 -8.68 -13.31
C GLU A 185 10.21 -8.25 -13.86
N TYR A 186 9.19 -8.10 -13.00
CA TYR A 186 7.83 -7.71 -13.39
C TYR A 186 7.64 -6.20 -13.23
N ASP A 187 6.80 -5.63 -14.10
CA ASP A 187 6.45 -4.22 -14.11
C ASP A 187 5.15 -3.96 -13.34
N VAL A 188 4.30 -4.98 -13.25
CA VAL A 188 3.00 -4.94 -12.59
C VAL A 188 2.88 -6.13 -11.63
N VAL A 189 2.35 -5.88 -10.42
CA VAL A 189 1.78 -6.92 -9.56
C VAL A 189 0.28 -6.72 -9.48
N TYR A 190 -0.49 -7.72 -9.90
CA TYR A 190 -1.96 -7.68 -9.96
C TYR A 190 -2.57 -8.69 -8.98
N PHE A 191 -3.36 -8.22 -8.02
CA PHE A 191 -4.07 -9.04 -7.04
C PHE A 191 -5.56 -9.12 -7.36
N THR A 192 -6.11 -10.33 -7.40
CA THR A 192 -7.53 -10.57 -7.63
C THR A 192 -8.38 -10.39 -6.36
N GLY A 193 -9.70 -10.39 -6.54
CA GLY A 193 -10.68 -10.52 -5.47
C GLY A 193 -10.76 -11.94 -4.91
N GLY A 194 -11.47 -12.09 -3.77
CA GLY A 194 -11.71 -13.34 -3.06
C GLY A 194 -11.60 -13.21 -1.55
N ASP A 195 -11.01 -14.20 -0.89
CA ASP A 195 -10.80 -14.22 0.56
C ASP A 195 -9.62 -13.32 0.97
N THR A 196 -9.93 -12.14 1.50
CA THR A 196 -8.94 -11.15 1.93
C THR A 196 -8.09 -11.65 3.10
N GLY A 197 -8.70 -12.33 4.05
CA GLY A 197 -8.00 -12.85 5.25
C GLY A 197 -7.02 -13.95 4.88
N PHE A 198 -7.41 -14.84 3.97
CA PHE A 198 -6.52 -15.88 3.45
C PHE A 198 -5.34 -15.27 2.68
N LEU A 199 -5.61 -14.31 1.78
CA LEU A 199 -4.57 -13.63 1.01
C LEU A 199 -3.55 -12.95 1.93
N LEU A 200 -4.00 -12.15 2.90
CA LEU A 200 -3.12 -11.44 3.83
C LEU A 200 -2.28 -12.40 4.65
N ARG A 201 -2.88 -13.48 5.17
CA ARG A 201 -2.15 -14.51 5.91
C ARG A 201 -1.06 -15.16 5.07
N ARG A 202 -1.36 -15.57 3.82
CA ARG A 202 -0.37 -16.16 2.92
C ARG A 202 0.78 -15.20 2.62
N MET A 203 0.49 -13.91 2.44
CA MET A 203 1.53 -12.89 2.23
C MET A 203 2.46 -12.75 3.44
N LYS A 204 1.91 -12.71 4.66
CA LYS A 204 2.70 -12.58 5.89
C LYS A 204 3.54 -13.84 6.16
N GLU A 205 2.95 -15.04 6.03
CA GLU A 205 3.63 -16.32 6.24
C GLU A 205 4.84 -16.51 5.31
N THR A 206 4.76 -16.04 4.07
CA THR A 206 5.81 -16.20 3.06
C THR A 206 6.76 -14.99 2.97
N GLY A 207 6.42 -13.87 3.62
CA GLY A 207 7.15 -12.60 3.51
C GLY A 207 6.92 -11.88 2.18
N PHE A 208 5.91 -12.30 1.40
CA PHE A 208 5.60 -11.70 0.10
C PHE A 208 5.09 -10.25 0.24
N ASP A 209 4.49 -9.89 1.38
CA ASP A 209 4.15 -8.51 1.75
C ASP A 209 5.34 -7.55 1.63
N LYS A 210 6.52 -7.98 2.07
CA LYS A 210 7.77 -7.19 2.00
C LYS A 210 8.28 -7.07 0.57
N ILE A 211 8.12 -8.12 -0.23
CA ILE A 211 8.46 -8.10 -1.66
C ILE A 211 7.57 -7.08 -2.39
N VAL A 212 6.25 -7.13 -2.15
CA VAL A 212 5.29 -6.19 -2.77
C VAL A 212 5.58 -4.74 -2.38
N LYS A 213 5.84 -4.46 -1.09
CA LYS A 213 6.23 -3.11 -0.64
C LYS A 213 7.47 -2.60 -1.39
N ARG A 214 8.48 -3.45 -1.59
CA ARG A 214 9.67 -3.09 -2.37
C ARG A 214 9.37 -2.86 -3.85
N MET A 215 8.51 -3.69 -4.46
CA MET A 215 8.07 -3.47 -5.84
C MET A 215 7.41 -2.09 -6.00
N VAL A 216 6.48 -1.75 -5.12
CA VAL A 216 5.83 -0.43 -5.11
C VAL A 216 6.85 0.68 -4.87
N TYR A 217 7.76 0.49 -3.92
CA TYR A 217 8.81 1.46 -3.60
C TYR A 217 9.69 1.80 -4.81
N VAL A 218 10.02 0.82 -5.66
CA VAL A 218 10.79 1.05 -6.90
C VAL A 218 9.91 1.33 -8.12
N ASN A 219 8.70 1.80 -7.88
CA ASN A 219 7.77 2.28 -8.89
C ASN A 219 7.20 1.19 -9.82
N LYS A 220 7.14 -0.08 -9.38
CA LYS A 220 6.35 -1.09 -10.08
C LYS A 220 4.87 -0.86 -9.80
N VAL A 221 4.02 -1.10 -10.80
CA VAL A 221 2.58 -0.85 -10.68
C VAL A 221 1.92 -1.91 -9.80
N TYR A 222 1.17 -1.47 -8.80
CA TYR A 222 0.28 -2.31 -7.99
C TYR A 222 -1.15 -2.15 -8.49
N VAL A 223 -1.81 -3.24 -8.80
CA VAL A 223 -3.25 -3.26 -9.08
C VAL A 223 -3.92 -4.21 -8.10
N GLY A 224 -4.92 -3.71 -7.40
CA GLY A 224 -5.79 -4.52 -6.55
C GLY A 224 -7.21 -4.52 -7.07
N ALA A 225 -7.87 -5.69 -7.07
CA ALA A 225 -9.30 -5.84 -7.24
C ALA A 225 -9.90 -6.39 -5.95
N SER A 226 -10.93 -5.72 -5.39
CA SER A 226 -11.64 -6.13 -4.17
C SER A 226 -10.68 -6.53 -3.02
N ALA A 227 -10.50 -7.83 -2.74
CA ALA A 227 -9.57 -8.32 -1.72
C ALA A 227 -8.14 -7.78 -1.92
N GLY A 228 -7.65 -7.72 -3.17
CA GLY A 228 -6.37 -7.12 -3.52
C GLY A 228 -6.29 -5.63 -3.20
N SER A 229 -7.40 -4.90 -3.27
CA SER A 229 -7.46 -3.50 -2.85
C SER A 229 -7.55 -3.36 -1.33
N LEU A 230 -8.28 -4.24 -0.65
CA LEU A 230 -8.40 -4.22 0.82
C LEU A 230 -7.05 -4.39 1.51
N ILE A 231 -6.22 -5.32 1.05
CA ILE A 231 -4.89 -5.52 1.66
C ILE A 231 -3.95 -4.32 1.49
N ALA A 232 -4.24 -3.41 0.57
CA ALA A 232 -3.47 -2.18 0.39
C ALA A 232 -3.74 -1.14 1.50
N THR A 233 -4.85 -1.26 2.24
CA THR A 233 -5.22 -0.38 3.36
C THR A 233 -4.34 -0.62 4.59
N PRO A 234 -4.41 0.25 5.61
CA PRO A 234 -3.67 0.02 6.85
C PRO A 234 -4.10 -1.23 7.60
N ASN A 235 -5.39 -1.56 7.55
CA ASN A 235 -5.94 -2.72 8.24
C ASN A 235 -7.18 -3.24 7.51
N ILE A 236 -7.36 -4.57 7.43
CA ILE A 236 -8.52 -5.20 6.78
C ILE A 236 -9.67 -5.53 7.74
N GLY A 237 -9.50 -5.24 9.02
CA GLY A 237 -10.48 -5.52 10.08
C GLY A 237 -10.47 -4.47 11.17
N ASP A 238 -10.16 -4.85 12.41
CA ASP A 238 -10.03 -3.93 13.53
C ASP A 238 -8.79 -3.04 13.34
N PRO A 239 -8.95 -1.69 13.32
CA PRO A 239 -7.85 -0.74 13.13
C PRO A 239 -6.65 -0.89 14.09
N TYR A 240 -6.84 -1.54 15.22
CA TYR A 240 -5.82 -1.73 16.25
C TYR A 240 -5.33 -3.18 16.37
N ASN A 241 -5.74 -4.07 15.47
CA ASN A 241 -5.31 -5.47 15.46
C ASN A 241 -4.14 -5.68 14.50
N GLU A 242 -2.99 -6.12 15.03
CA GLU A 242 -1.78 -6.39 14.24
C GLU A 242 -1.97 -7.55 13.25
N ASP A 243 -2.75 -8.56 13.60
CA ASP A 243 -2.98 -9.74 12.74
C ASP A 243 -3.68 -9.37 11.43
N THR A 244 -4.47 -8.30 11.44
CA THR A 244 -5.20 -7.78 10.28
C THR A 244 -4.53 -6.58 9.60
N ALA A 245 -3.29 -6.24 10.01
CA ALA A 245 -2.49 -5.17 9.42
C ALA A 245 -2.22 -5.43 7.94
N GLY A 246 -2.58 -4.47 7.09
CA GLY A 246 -2.37 -4.51 5.64
C GLY A 246 -1.02 -3.95 5.18
N LEU A 247 -0.93 -3.62 3.91
CA LEU A 247 0.30 -3.12 3.29
C LEU A 247 0.54 -1.62 3.54
N CYS A 248 -0.49 -0.87 3.94
CA CYS A 248 -0.44 0.60 4.10
C CYS A 248 0.00 1.34 2.84
N LEU A 249 -0.43 0.90 1.67
CA LEU A 249 -0.15 1.62 0.41
C LEU A 249 -1.02 2.87 0.28
N ILE A 250 -2.18 2.89 0.92
CA ILE A 250 -3.06 4.05 1.09
C ILE A 250 -3.30 4.29 2.59
N ASN A 251 -3.44 5.56 2.99
CA ASN A 251 -3.80 5.92 4.37
C ASN A 251 -5.29 6.23 4.48
N ALA A 252 -6.12 5.27 4.10
CA ALA A 252 -7.58 5.31 4.15
C ALA A 252 -8.14 3.89 4.26
N TYR A 253 -9.42 3.77 4.63
CA TYR A 253 -10.17 2.51 4.60
C TYR A 253 -11.05 2.47 3.36
N LEU A 254 -11.28 1.27 2.84
CA LEU A 254 -12.09 1.03 1.64
C LEU A 254 -13.18 0.00 1.95
N SER A 255 -14.34 0.17 1.32
CA SER A 255 -15.38 -0.87 1.20
C SER A 255 -15.72 -1.06 -0.27
N PHE A 256 -15.95 -2.30 -0.65
CA PHE A 256 -16.21 -2.70 -2.03
C PHE A 256 -17.62 -3.26 -2.21
N HIS A 257 -18.05 -3.35 -3.47
CA HIS A 257 -19.38 -3.83 -3.86
C HIS A 257 -20.51 -3.01 -3.23
N CYS A 258 -20.23 -1.73 -3.00
CA CYS A 258 -21.18 -0.79 -2.45
C CYS A 258 -22.22 -0.39 -3.50
N ARG A 259 -23.41 0.02 -3.05
CA ARG A 259 -24.43 0.64 -3.91
C ARG A 259 -24.14 2.12 -4.06
N GLU A 260 -24.61 2.72 -5.15
CA GLU A 260 -24.60 4.18 -5.28
C GLU A 260 -25.30 4.83 -4.07
N GLY A 261 -24.68 5.89 -3.53
CA GLY A 261 -25.19 6.58 -2.33
C GLY A 261 -24.86 5.90 -1.01
N THR A 262 -24.03 4.83 -0.99
CA THR A 262 -23.51 4.30 0.28
C THR A 262 -22.67 5.38 0.98
N GLU A 263 -23.02 5.71 2.21
CA GLU A 263 -22.31 6.71 3.00
C GLU A 263 -20.97 6.19 3.53
N ALA A 264 -19.99 7.10 3.63
CA ALA A 264 -18.72 6.79 4.26
C ALA A 264 -18.90 6.57 5.77
N ARG A 265 -18.10 5.72 6.37
CA ARG A 265 -18.08 5.48 7.82
C ARG A 265 -17.27 6.56 8.51
N GLU A 266 -17.90 7.29 9.42
CA GLU A 266 -17.28 8.35 10.23
C GLU A 266 -16.67 7.84 11.55
N ASP A 267 -16.98 6.59 11.93
CA ASP A 267 -16.49 5.95 13.15
C ASP A 267 -15.05 5.39 13.02
N LEU A 268 -14.49 5.42 11.82
CA LEU A 268 -13.13 4.94 11.55
C LEU A 268 -12.09 6.05 11.82
N PRO A 269 -10.88 5.67 12.26
CA PRO A 269 -9.82 6.64 12.58
C PRO A 269 -9.21 7.33 11.35
N LEU A 270 -9.53 6.88 10.15
CA LEU A 270 -9.06 7.41 8.86
C LEU A 270 -10.23 7.59 7.90
N PRO A 271 -10.07 8.38 6.82
CA PRO A 271 -11.07 8.50 5.77
C PRO A 271 -11.49 7.12 5.24
N HIS A 272 -12.77 6.98 4.93
CA HIS A 272 -13.34 5.75 4.38
C HIS A 272 -14.02 6.03 3.05
N PHE A 273 -13.75 5.19 2.05
CA PHE A 273 -14.32 5.29 0.71
C PHE A 273 -15.11 4.02 0.38
N PRO A 274 -16.43 4.11 0.31
CA PRO A 274 -17.26 3.04 -0.27
C PRO A 274 -17.17 3.12 -1.79
N LEU A 275 -16.67 2.07 -2.43
CA LEU A 275 -16.51 1.99 -3.88
C LEU A 275 -17.58 1.10 -4.49
N THR A 276 -18.10 1.55 -5.63
CA THR A 276 -18.98 0.78 -6.51
C THR A 276 -18.16 0.09 -7.61
N GLY A 277 -18.75 -0.84 -8.34
CA GLY A 277 -18.09 -1.56 -9.45
C GLY A 277 -17.51 -0.68 -10.55
N LYS A 278 -17.83 0.61 -10.56
CA LYS A 278 -17.38 1.58 -11.59
C LYS A 278 -16.26 2.51 -11.10
N GLN A 279 -15.82 2.36 -9.87
CA GLN A 279 -14.91 3.27 -9.21
C GLN A 279 -13.60 2.62 -8.84
N ALA A 280 -12.55 3.42 -8.84
CA ALA A 280 -11.23 3.07 -8.34
C ALA A 280 -10.60 4.23 -7.57
N ILE A 281 -9.55 3.95 -6.84
CA ILE A 281 -8.68 4.93 -6.21
C ILE A 281 -7.28 4.79 -6.81
N ALA A 282 -6.76 5.88 -7.34
CA ALA A 282 -5.36 5.99 -7.73
C ALA A 282 -4.57 6.60 -6.58
N VAL A 283 -3.45 5.99 -6.21
CA VAL A 283 -2.62 6.44 -5.09
C VAL A 283 -1.24 6.83 -5.59
N SER A 284 -0.77 7.98 -5.12
CA SER A 284 0.55 8.54 -5.39
C SER A 284 1.21 9.03 -4.11
N TRP A 285 2.45 9.48 -4.22
CA TRP A 285 3.15 10.14 -3.12
C TRP A 285 2.48 11.45 -2.64
N GLU A 286 1.69 12.09 -3.50
CA GLU A 286 0.93 13.31 -3.16
C GLU A 286 -0.37 13.01 -2.40
N GLY A 287 -0.83 11.76 -2.43
CA GLY A 287 -2.08 11.31 -1.82
C GLY A 287 -2.83 10.33 -2.71
N TYR A 288 -4.13 10.42 -2.70
CA TYR A 288 -5.01 9.55 -3.47
C TYR A 288 -6.14 10.34 -4.13
N GLU A 289 -6.60 9.86 -5.28
CA GLU A 289 -7.70 10.46 -6.04
C GLU A 289 -8.68 9.40 -6.55
N PRO A 290 -9.99 9.69 -6.57
CA PRO A 290 -10.99 8.84 -7.22
C PRO A 290 -10.77 8.78 -8.73
N VAL A 291 -11.08 7.63 -9.32
CA VAL A 291 -11.11 7.38 -10.78
C VAL A 291 -12.48 6.83 -11.12
N GLU A 292 -13.23 7.55 -11.98
CA GLU A 292 -14.62 7.23 -12.38
C GLU A 292 -14.80 7.30 -13.90
#